data_af779bf16793f37d61f59f8a0dba1179
#
_entry.id   af779bf16793f37d61f59f8a0dba1179
#
_cell.length_a   1.000
_cell.length_b   1.000
_cell.length_c   1.000
_cell.angle_alpha   90.00
_cell.angle_beta   90.00
_cell.angle_gamma   90.00
#
_symmetry.space_group_name_H-M   'P 1'
#
loop_
_entity.id
_entity.type
_entity.pdbx_description
1 polymer ?
#
loop_
_entity_poly.entity_id
_entity_poly.type
_entity_poly.pdbx_seq_one_letter_code
_entity_poly.pdbx_strand_id
1 'polypeptide(L)'
;MDAGSLAWGYPSCVRIAVPILALTLFVSACSTTMTGRRQLTLINEDKMDAMGIAAFSSLKSQGKLSQDPSVNEYVVCIARAILEVIPAEYQPDDGRWEVLVFEDNTPNAFALPGGKIGVHSGMLEVATTPGQLAAVVGHEVSHVLLRHGNERMSQSILADATVNAASVAAGAAVPQYQDMIVGGLGVGAQFGVLLPFSRKHESEADYVGQMFMSQAGFYPAEAITLWQHMAQQSGEAPKQWQSTHPSDETRIEKLQANLPAAMQAYEDARAAGKDPTCEPPPDEWIAPEALP
;
A
#
# COMPACT_ATOMS: atom_id res chain seq x y z
N MET A 1 -41.81 -43.19 -49.22
CA MET A 1 -40.38 -43.24 -48.89
C MET A 1 -40.11 -42.00 -48.07
N ASP A 2 -40.24 -42.18 -46.75
CA ASP A 2 -40.09 -41.08 -45.75
C ASP A 2 -38.64 -40.83 -45.40
N ALA A 3 -38.19 -39.60 -45.49
CA ALA A 3 -36.91 -39.15 -45.02
C ALA A 3 -37.05 -38.55 -43.66
N GLY A 4 -36.70 -39.32 -42.60
CA GLY A 4 -36.74 -38.92 -41.23
C GLY A 4 -35.66 -37.87 -40.89
N SER A 5 -36.05 -36.75 -40.35
CA SER A 5 -35.20 -35.71 -39.79
C SER A 5 -34.70 -36.13 -38.38
N LEU A 6 -33.41 -36.37 -38.26
CA LEU A 6 -32.74 -36.52 -36.94
C LEU A 6 -32.47 -35.16 -36.30
N ALA A 7 -33.30 -34.78 -35.35
CA ALA A 7 -33.05 -33.63 -34.47
C ALA A 7 -32.12 -34.07 -33.34
N TRP A 8 -30.87 -33.55 -33.35
CA TRP A 8 -29.92 -33.70 -32.23
C TRP A 8 -30.29 -32.73 -31.14
N GLY A 9 -30.91 -33.24 -30.08
CA GLY A 9 -31.14 -32.50 -28.84
C GLY A 9 -29.84 -32.42 -28.02
N TYR A 10 -29.29 -31.24 -27.82
CA TYR A 10 -28.23 -31.01 -26.86
C TYR A 10 -28.78 -31.14 -25.43
N PRO A 11 -28.14 -31.88 -24.52
CA PRO A 11 -28.66 -32.06 -23.15
C PRO A 11 -28.61 -30.73 -22.38
N SER A 12 -29.70 -30.41 -21.73
CA SER A 12 -29.96 -29.19 -20.94
C SER A 12 -29.04 -28.99 -19.74
N CYS A 13 -28.18 -29.94 -19.41
CA CYS A 13 -27.23 -29.88 -18.28
C CYS A 13 -26.07 -28.90 -18.46
N VAL A 14 -25.71 -28.49 -19.70
CA VAL A 14 -24.57 -27.60 -19.94
C VAL A 14 -24.89 -26.16 -19.55
N ARG A 15 -26.16 -25.74 -19.60
CA ARG A 15 -26.58 -24.35 -19.31
C ARG A 15 -26.58 -23.98 -17.82
N ILE A 16 -26.59 -24.96 -16.92
CA ILE A 16 -26.60 -24.72 -15.46
C ILE A 16 -25.18 -24.76 -14.87
N ALA A 17 -24.26 -25.49 -15.50
CA ALA A 17 -22.89 -25.65 -15.01
C ALA A 17 -22.05 -24.36 -15.13
N VAL A 18 -22.26 -23.54 -16.18
CA VAL A 18 -21.49 -22.32 -16.42
C VAL A 18 -21.74 -21.24 -15.34
N PRO A 19 -23.00 -20.90 -14.95
CA PRO A 19 -23.21 -19.91 -13.90
C PRO A 19 -22.78 -20.40 -12.50
N ILE A 20 -22.86 -21.71 -12.22
CA ILE A 20 -22.38 -22.27 -10.94
C ILE A 20 -20.85 -22.23 -10.85
N LEU A 21 -20.14 -22.54 -11.92
CA LEU A 21 -18.67 -22.45 -11.96
C LEU A 21 -18.19 -21.00 -11.86
N ALA A 22 -18.88 -20.06 -12.49
CA ALA A 22 -18.58 -18.63 -12.36
C ALA A 22 -18.83 -18.15 -10.92
N LEU A 23 -19.91 -18.58 -10.27
CA LEU A 23 -20.23 -18.20 -8.90
C LEU A 23 -19.22 -18.76 -7.88
N THR A 24 -18.72 -19.98 -8.09
CA THR A 24 -17.70 -20.58 -7.20
C THR A 24 -16.33 -19.90 -7.35
N LEU A 25 -15.96 -19.45 -8.54
CA LEU A 25 -14.73 -18.69 -8.76
C LEU A 25 -14.76 -17.31 -8.06
N PHE A 26 -15.93 -16.64 -8.03
CA PHE A 26 -16.08 -15.36 -7.32
C PHE A 26 -15.99 -15.50 -5.80
N VAL A 27 -16.42 -16.61 -5.23
CA VAL A 27 -16.34 -16.85 -3.76
C VAL A 27 -14.88 -17.08 -3.33
N SER A 28 -14.06 -17.69 -4.19
CA SER A 28 -12.66 -17.98 -3.90
C SER A 28 -11.73 -16.75 -4.00
N ALA A 29 -12.18 -15.70 -4.70
CA ALA A 29 -11.40 -14.47 -4.91
C ALA A 29 -11.59 -13.40 -3.80
N CYS A 30 -12.44 -13.68 -2.80
CA CYS A 30 -12.67 -12.77 -1.67
C CYS A 30 -11.78 -13.17 -0.50
N SER A 31 -10.87 -12.27 -0.10
CA SER A 31 -10.11 -12.39 1.15
C SER A 31 -10.66 -11.44 2.23
N THR A 32 -10.20 -11.62 3.46
CA THR A 32 -10.56 -10.75 4.58
C THR A 32 -9.30 -10.09 5.11
N THR A 33 -9.32 -8.77 5.29
CA THR A 33 -8.22 -8.03 5.90
C THR A 33 -8.08 -8.33 7.38
N MET A 34 -6.97 -7.98 8.01
CA MET A 34 -6.78 -8.08 9.47
C MET A 34 -7.81 -7.24 10.26
N THR A 35 -8.45 -6.26 9.64
CA THR A 35 -9.54 -5.46 10.24
C THR A 35 -10.93 -6.10 10.08
N GLY A 36 -11.03 -7.27 9.43
CA GLY A 36 -12.28 -7.98 9.17
C GLY A 36 -13.03 -7.52 7.91
N ARG A 37 -12.47 -6.61 7.12
CA ARG A 37 -13.08 -6.14 5.86
C ARG A 37 -12.89 -7.16 4.75
N ARG A 38 -13.95 -7.39 3.96
CA ARG A 38 -13.88 -8.21 2.75
C ARG A 38 -13.31 -7.41 1.58
N GLN A 39 -12.42 -8.02 0.83
CA GLN A 39 -11.75 -7.43 -0.32
C GLN A 39 -11.61 -8.45 -1.47
N LEU A 40 -11.46 -7.93 -2.68
CA LEU A 40 -11.19 -8.73 -3.88
C LEU A 40 -9.68 -8.80 -4.11
N THR A 41 -9.11 -10.01 -4.09
CA THR A 41 -7.70 -10.27 -4.36
C THR A 41 -7.58 -11.39 -5.38
N LEU A 42 -7.34 -11.04 -6.66
CA LEU A 42 -7.25 -11.98 -7.76
C LEU A 42 -5.82 -12.50 -7.99
N ILE A 43 -4.83 -11.78 -7.45
CA ILE A 43 -3.41 -12.11 -7.64
C ILE A 43 -2.93 -12.83 -6.39
N ASN A 44 -2.25 -13.97 -6.54
CA ASN A 44 -1.69 -14.67 -5.39
C ASN A 44 -0.53 -13.87 -4.75
N GLU A 45 -0.26 -14.11 -3.46
CA GLU A 45 0.72 -13.35 -2.69
C GLU A 45 2.14 -13.53 -3.24
N ASP A 46 2.57 -14.76 -3.60
CA ASP A 46 3.92 -15.00 -4.16
C ASP A 46 4.17 -14.14 -5.41
N LYS A 47 3.13 -13.96 -6.24
CA LYS A 47 3.23 -13.11 -7.42
C LYS A 47 3.27 -11.64 -7.05
N MET A 48 2.50 -11.21 -6.05
CA MET A 48 2.54 -9.84 -5.53
C MET A 48 3.93 -9.53 -4.98
N ASP A 49 4.51 -10.44 -4.21
CA ASP A 49 5.85 -10.30 -3.63
C ASP A 49 6.93 -10.24 -4.70
N ALA A 50 6.88 -11.16 -5.68
CA ALA A 50 7.81 -11.13 -6.82
C ALA A 50 7.74 -9.81 -7.60
N MET A 51 6.54 -9.27 -7.81
CA MET A 51 6.34 -7.97 -8.47
C MET A 51 6.87 -6.82 -7.61
N GLY A 52 6.61 -6.82 -6.30
CA GLY A 52 7.12 -5.80 -5.36
C GLY A 52 8.63 -5.79 -5.29
N ILE A 53 9.27 -6.96 -5.19
CA ILE A 53 10.73 -7.12 -5.20
C ILE A 53 11.33 -6.61 -6.52
N ALA A 54 10.72 -6.94 -7.67
CA ALA A 54 11.18 -6.47 -8.97
C ALA A 54 11.06 -4.94 -9.11
N ALA A 55 9.92 -4.37 -8.65
CA ALA A 55 9.72 -2.93 -8.63
C ALA A 55 10.76 -2.21 -7.77
N PHE A 56 11.01 -2.73 -6.56
CA PHE A 56 11.99 -2.15 -5.64
C PHE A 56 13.42 -2.22 -6.20
N SER A 57 13.77 -3.33 -6.82
CA SER A 57 15.06 -3.48 -7.52
C SER A 57 15.24 -2.45 -8.64
N SER A 58 14.17 -2.19 -9.39
CA SER A 58 14.17 -1.15 -10.44
C SER A 58 14.35 0.26 -9.83
N LEU A 59 13.60 0.59 -8.78
CA LEU A 59 13.74 1.86 -8.08
C LEU A 59 15.16 2.04 -7.52
N LYS A 60 15.71 1.01 -6.89
CA LYS A 60 17.07 0.98 -6.35
C LYS A 60 18.13 1.21 -7.43
N SER A 61 17.93 0.72 -8.64
CA SER A 61 18.87 0.90 -9.74
C SER A 61 18.78 2.26 -10.42
N GLN A 62 17.63 2.92 -10.34
CA GLN A 62 17.35 4.22 -10.98
C GLN A 62 17.51 5.40 -10.01
N GLY A 63 17.23 5.16 -8.73
CA GLY A 63 17.28 6.17 -7.70
C GLY A 63 18.68 6.32 -7.09
N LYS A 64 18.93 7.49 -6.52
CA LYS A 64 20.13 7.76 -5.72
C LYS A 64 19.83 7.38 -4.27
N LEU A 65 20.60 6.47 -3.70
CA LEU A 65 20.47 6.09 -2.29
C LEU A 65 21.26 7.04 -1.39
N SER A 66 20.66 7.38 -0.25
CA SER A 66 21.34 8.18 0.77
C SER A 66 22.63 7.50 1.24
N GLN A 67 23.71 8.28 1.25
CA GLN A 67 25.00 7.87 1.79
C GLN A 67 25.23 8.42 3.20
N ASP A 68 24.28 9.18 3.75
CA ASP A 68 24.36 9.73 5.09
C ASP A 68 24.00 8.65 6.13
N PRO A 69 24.96 8.23 6.98
CA PRO A 69 24.68 7.20 7.97
C PRO A 69 23.63 7.62 8.98
N SER A 70 23.60 8.89 9.42
CA SER A 70 22.66 9.39 10.43
C SER A 70 21.21 9.32 9.95
N VAL A 71 20.97 9.71 8.69
CA VAL A 71 19.67 9.62 8.03
C VAL A 71 19.23 8.16 7.88
N ASN A 72 20.14 7.29 7.42
CA ASN A 72 19.86 5.88 7.24
C ASN A 72 19.57 5.18 8.58
N GLU A 73 20.38 5.42 9.61
CA GLU A 73 20.20 4.85 10.94
C GLU A 73 18.88 5.30 11.58
N TYR A 74 18.53 6.57 11.44
CA TYR A 74 17.26 7.12 11.93
C TYR A 74 16.05 6.43 11.32
N VAL A 75 15.99 6.36 9.98
CA VAL A 75 14.87 5.73 9.25
C VAL A 75 14.80 4.23 9.56
N VAL A 76 15.93 3.53 9.55
CA VAL A 76 16.01 2.09 9.85
C VAL A 76 15.61 1.81 11.29
N CYS A 77 16.01 2.65 12.26
CA CYS A 77 15.61 2.52 13.66
C CYS A 77 14.08 2.54 13.80
N ILE A 78 13.43 3.54 13.21
CA ILE A 78 11.96 3.69 13.27
C ILE A 78 11.26 2.53 12.55
N ALA A 79 11.71 2.20 11.34
CA ALA A 79 11.12 1.09 10.59
C ALA A 79 11.24 -0.23 11.35
N ARG A 80 12.40 -0.52 11.95
CA ARG A 80 12.61 -1.73 12.75
C ARG A 80 11.64 -1.81 13.92
N ALA A 81 11.46 -0.72 14.68
CA ALA A 81 10.54 -0.69 15.81
C ALA A 81 9.09 -1.00 15.38
N ILE A 82 8.65 -0.48 14.22
CA ILE A 82 7.35 -0.80 13.64
C ILE A 82 7.28 -2.27 13.21
N LEU A 83 8.29 -2.78 12.54
CA LEU A 83 8.31 -4.13 11.98
C LEU A 83 8.35 -5.22 13.07
N GLU A 84 8.94 -4.93 14.23
CA GLU A 84 9.00 -5.84 15.38
C GLU A 84 7.63 -6.10 16.03
N VAL A 85 6.64 -5.26 15.82
CA VAL A 85 5.30 -5.44 16.39
C VAL A 85 4.31 -6.06 15.41
N ILE A 86 4.71 -6.29 14.16
CA ILE A 86 3.88 -6.98 13.18
C ILE A 86 3.79 -8.46 13.53
N PRO A 87 2.57 -9.03 13.64
CA PRO A 87 2.39 -10.45 13.91
C PRO A 87 3.10 -11.34 12.87
N ALA A 88 3.61 -12.48 13.33
CA ALA A 88 4.46 -13.37 12.52
C ALA A 88 3.77 -13.85 11.21
N GLU A 89 2.45 -14.03 11.24
CA GLU A 89 1.66 -14.43 10.07
C GLU A 89 1.57 -13.38 8.95
N TYR A 90 2.00 -12.14 9.23
CA TYR A 90 2.04 -11.04 8.26
C TYR A 90 3.48 -10.65 7.88
N GLN A 91 4.49 -11.34 8.42
CA GLN A 91 5.87 -11.12 8.02
C GLN A 91 6.12 -11.71 6.61
N PRO A 92 7.07 -11.15 5.83
CA PRO A 92 7.52 -11.79 4.59
C PRO A 92 7.99 -13.23 4.84
N ASP A 93 7.85 -14.13 3.85
CA ASP A 93 8.19 -15.55 3.99
C ASP A 93 9.62 -15.81 4.46
N ASP A 94 10.57 -14.96 4.04
CA ASP A 94 11.96 -15.02 4.49
C ASP A 94 12.23 -14.20 5.77
N GLY A 95 11.20 -13.59 6.35
CA GLY A 95 11.26 -12.76 7.55
C GLY A 95 12.08 -11.46 7.38
N ARG A 96 12.46 -11.10 6.15
CA ARG A 96 13.37 -9.98 5.90
C ARG A 96 12.69 -8.79 5.26
N TRP A 97 12.78 -7.67 5.93
CA TRP A 97 12.44 -6.36 5.40
C TRP A 97 13.71 -5.64 4.93
N GLU A 98 13.64 -5.04 3.76
CA GLU A 98 14.68 -4.14 3.23
C GLU A 98 14.18 -2.71 3.28
N VAL A 99 14.90 -1.86 4.02
CA VAL A 99 14.57 -0.44 4.21
C VAL A 99 15.67 0.39 3.56
N LEU A 100 15.29 1.28 2.63
CA LEU A 100 16.22 2.16 1.94
C LEU A 100 15.76 3.61 2.00
N VAL A 101 16.71 4.52 2.11
CA VAL A 101 16.47 5.94 1.97
C VAL A 101 16.96 6.39 0.59
N PHE A 102 16.08 7.06 -0.16
CA PHE A 102 16.38 7.64 -1.46
C PHE A 102 16.68 9.13 -1.30
N GLU A 103 17.77 9.61 -1.90
CA GLU A 103 18.05 11.06 -1.99
C GLU A 103 17.08 11.69 -2.99
N ASP A 104 15.94 12.12 -2.50
CA ASP A 104 14.90 12.80 -3.27
C ASP A 104 14.20 13.80 -2.35
N ASN A 105 14.18 15.07 -2.76
CA ASN A 105 13.58 16.16 -1.98
C ASN A 105 12.04 16.14 -2.00
N THR A 106 11.44 15.26 -2.82
CA THR A 106 9.98 15.09 -2.83
C THR A 106 9.55 14.33 -1.59
N PRO A 107 8.68 14.87 -0.74
CA PRO A 107 8.16 14.14 0.41
C PRO A 107 7.38 12.91 -0.07
N ASN A 108 7.97 11.74 0.08
CA ASN A 108 7.38 10.46 -0.29
C ASN A 108 7.92 9.32 0.58
N ALA A 109 7.08 8.32 0.78
CA ALA A 109 7.46 7.02 1.32
C ALA A 109 6.55 5.97 0.68
N PHE A 110 6.99 4.73 0.68
CA PHE A 110 6.20 3.61 0.15
C PHE A 110 6.64 2.30 0.77
N ALA A 111 5.71 1.35 0.86
CA ALA A 111 6.02 -0.04 1.10
C ALA A 111 5.48 -0.91 -0.03
N LEU A 112 6.23 -1.94 -0.41
CA LEU A 112 5.89 -2.87 -1.47
C LEU A 112 5.83 -4.30 -0.93
N PRO A 113 4.99 -5.18 -1.52
CA PRO A 113 4.99 -6.60 -1.21
C PRO A 113 6.40 -7.21 -1.27
N GLY A 114 6.63 -8.29 -0.52
CA GLY A 114 7.95 -8.89 -0.38
C GLY A 114 8.87 -8.13 0.56
N GLY A 115 8.31 -7.32 1.49
CA GLY A 115 9.05 -6.70 2.59
C GLY A 115 9.99 -5.58 2.16
N LYS A 116 9.56 -4.67 1.30
CA LYS A 116 10.36 -3.57 0.77
C LYS A 116 9.80 -2.22 1.21
N ILE A 117 10.64 -1.37 1.81
CA ILE A 117 10.29 -0.03 2.28
C ILE A 117 11.26 0.99 1.69
N GLY A 118 10.73 2.02 1.07
CA GLY A 118 11.48 3.17 0.58
C GLY A 118 10.99 4.45 1.25
N VAL A 119 11.92 5.27 1.71
CA VAL A 119 11.65 6.60 2.26
C VAL A 119 12.49 7.61 1.48
N HIS A 120 11.86 8.65 0.96
CA HIS A 120 12.59 9.77 0.35
C HIS A 120 13.10 10.70 1.45
N SER A 121 14.30 11.26 1.27
CA SER A 121 14.89 12.20 2.22
C SER A 121 13.99 13.41 2.47
N GLY A 122 13.26 13.89 1.47
CA GLY A 122 12.29 14.98 1.62
C GLY A 122 11.11 14.68 2.55
N MET A 123 10.86 13.40 2.88
CA MET A 123 9.84 13.04 3.89
C MET A 123 10.25 13.53 5.29
N LEU A 124 11.54 13.62 5.60
CA LEU A 124 12.05 14.07 6.88
C LEU A 124 11.78 15.56 7.14
N GLU A 125 11.56 16.35 6.08
CA GLU A 125 11.14 17.76 6.21
C GLU A 125 9.68 17.91 6.63
N VAL A 126 8.87 16.89 6.43
CA VAL A 126 7.44 16.86 6.75
C VAL A 126 7.19 16.12 8.05
N ALA A 127 7.81 14.95 8.19
CA ALA A 127 7.78 14.11 9.39
C ALA A 127 8.97 14.46 10.28
N THR A 128 8.85 15.56 11.05
CA THR A 128 9.94 16.19 11.79
C THR A 128 10.26 15.55 13.15
N THR A 129 9.45 14.58 13.57
CA THR A 129 9.68 13.84 14.82
C THR A 129 9.73 12.32 14.56
N PRO A 130 10.37 11.53 15.45
CA PRO A 130 10.34 10.07 15.32
C PRO A 130 8.93 9.49 15.27
N GLY A 131 7.98 10.06 16.04
CA GLY A 131 6.58 9.64 16.04
C GLY A 131 5.88 9.93 14.72
N GLN A 132 6.14 11.08 14.09
CA GLN A 132 5.58 11.42 12.78
C GLN A 132 6.11 10.49 11.68
N LEU A 133 7.41 10.20 11.67
CA LEU A 133 7.96 9.25 10.72
C LEU A 133 7.48 7.82 10.98
N ALA A 134 7.27 7.44 12.25
CA ALA A 134 6.66 6.17 12.62
C ALA A 134 5.21 6.06 12.11
N ALA A 135 4.45 7.16 12.12
CA ALA A 135 3.10 7.21 11.54
C ALA A 135 3.15 6.99 10.02
N VAL A 136 4.10 7.61 9.31
CA VAL A 136 4.29 7.39 7.85
C VAL A 136 4.65 5.93 7.58
N VAL A 137 5.68 5.39 8.23
CA VAL A 137 6.14 4.01 8.00
C VAL A 137 5.05 3.01 8.35
N GLY A 138 4.37 3.20 9.49
CA GLY A 138 3.24 2.37 9.90
C GLY A 138 2.11 2.36 8.89
N HIS A 139 1.77 3.53 8.33
CA HIS A 139 0.76 3.68 7.28
C HIS A 139 1.15 2.92 6.01
N GLU A 140 2.37 3.10 5.52
CA GLU A 140 2.85 2.43 4.31
C GLU A 140 2.89 0.91 4.46
N VAL A 141 3.43 0.42 5.57
CA VAL A 141 3.45 -1.01 5.89
C VAL A 141 2.02 -1.56 5.97
N SER A 142 1.08 -0.79 6.55
CA SER A 142 -0.33 -1.21 6.63
C SER A 142 -0.97 -1.41 5.26
N HIS A 143 -0.62 -0.61 4.24
CA HIS A 143 -1.10 -0.83 2.87
C HIS A 143 -0.69 -2.20 2.32
N VAL A 144 0.52 -2.67 2.63
CA VAL A 144 1.01 -4.00 2.24
C VAL A 144 0.25 -5.09 2.99
N LEU A 145 0.20 -5.01 4.33
CA LEU A 145 -0.42 -6.03 5.18
C LEU A 145 -1.93 -6.17 4.95
N LEU A 146 -2.59 -5.07 4.61
CA LEU A 146 -4.00 -5.00 4.23
C LEU A 146 -4.23 -5.36 2.76
N ARG A 147 -3.17 -5.63 1.98
CA ARG A 147 -3.24 -6.03 0.55
C ARG A 147 -3.92 -5.00 -0.34
N HIS A 148 -3.87 -3.72 0.01
CA HIS A 148 -4.52 -2.66 -0.74
C HIS A 148 -4.04 -2.56 -2.19
N GLY A 149 -2.76 -2.84 -2.45
CA GLY A 149 -2.19 -2.93 -3.80
C GLY A 149 -2.84 -4.04 -4.63
N ASN A 150 -2.99 -5.23 -4.04
CA ASN A 150 -3.66 -6.37 -4.70
C ASN A 150 -5.14 -6.07 -4.99
N GLU A 151 -5.87 -5.53 -4.00
CA GLU A 151 -7.28 -5.16 -4.19
C GLU A 151 -7.46 -4.16 -5.33
N ARG A 152 -6.62 -3.12 -5.40
CA ARG A 152 -6.66 -2.12 -6.45
C ARG A 152 -6.35 -2.69 -7.83
N MET A 153 -5.31 -3.51 -7.95
CA MET A 153 -4.97 -4.20 -9.19
C MET A 153 -6.09 -5.15 -9.63
N SER A 154 -6.69 -5.87 -8.69
CA SER A 154 -7.81 -6.77 -8.95
C SER A 154 -9.04 -6.02 -9.45
N GLN A 155 -9.34 -4.85 -8.89
CA GLN A 155 -10.42 -3.97 -9.34
C GLN A 155 -10.16 -3.45 -10.77
N SER A 156 -8.92 -3.08 -11.09
CA SER A 156 -8.55 -2.65 -12.45
C SER A 156 -8.72 -3.80 -13.45
N ILE A 157 -8.24 -5.00 -13.13
CA ILE A 157 -8.41 -6.20 -13.97
C ILE A 157 -9.90 -6.47 -14.26
N LEU A 158 -10.75 -6.36 -13.23
CA LEU A 158 -12.19 -6.58 -13.39
C LEU A 158 -12.84 -5.47 -14.23
N ALA A 159 -12.46 -4.21 -14.02
CA ALA A 159 -12.97 -3.09 -14.81
C ALA A 159 -12.60 -3.25 -16.29
N ASP A 160 -11.35 -3.58 -16.60
CA ASP A 160 -10.88 -3.81 -17.97
C ASP A 160 -11.61 -4.99 -18.63
N ALA A 161 -11.80 -6.10 -17.90
CA ALA A 161 -12.55 -7.24 -18.39
C ALA A 161 -14.00 -6.88 -18.72
N THR A 162 -14.66 -6.02 -17.92
CA THR A 162 -16.03 -5.59 -18.16
C THR A 162 -16.14 -4.65 -19.37
N VAL A 163 -15.19 -3.72 -19.52
CA VAL A 163 -15.11 -2.83 -20.68
C VAL A 163 -14.87 -3.62 -21.97
N ASN A 164 -13.94 -4.57 -21.94
CA ASN A 164 -13.64 -5.43 -23.08
C ASN A 164 -14.84 -6.29 -23.48
N ALA A 165 -15.55 -6.89 -22.52
CA ALA A 165 -16.76 -7.66 -22.80
C ALA A 165 -17.88 -6.78 -23.42
N ALA A 166 -18.07 -5.56 -22.91
CA ALA A 166 -19.04 -4.62 -23.44
C ALA A 166 -18.67 -4.17 -24.87
N SER A 167 -17.38 -3.93 -25.13
CA SER A 167 -16.87 -3.54 -26.46
C SER A 167 -17.08 -4.65 -27.49
N VAL A 168 -16.78 -5.90 -27.13
CA VAL A 168 -17.05 -7.06 -27.99
C VAL A 168 -18.54 -7.21 -28.27
N ALA A 169 -19.40 -7.05 -27.25
CA ALA A 169 -20.86 -7.11 -27.42
C ALA A 169 -21.40 -5.98 -28.33
N ALA A 170 -20.75 -4.82 -28.34
CA ALA A 170 -21.06 -3.69 -29.19
C ALA A 170 -20.45 -3.81 -30.61
N GLY A 171 -19.71 -4.89 -30.93
CA GLY A 171 -19.05 -5.07 -32.21
C GLY A 171 -17.84 -4.17 -32.46
N ALA A 172 -17.28 -3.57 -31.38
CA ALA A 172 -16.10 -2.74 -31.49
C ALA A 172 -14.82 -3.63 -31.45
N ALA A 173 -13.78 -3.22 -32.20
CA ALA A 173 -12.47 -3.82 -32.10
C ALA A 173 -11.90 -3.51 -30.71
N VAL A 174 -11.54 -4.54 -29.96
CA VAL A 174 -10.92 -4.38 -28.63
C VAL A 174 -9.46 -3.97 -28.84
N PRO A 175 -9.02 -2.80 -28.37
CA PRO A 175 -7.61 -2.49 -28.36
C PRO A 175 -6.89 -3.52 -27.48
N GLN A 176 -5.74 -4.02 -27.92
CA GLN A 176 -4.91 -4.96 -27.15
C GLN A 176 -4.29 -4.21 -25.95
N TYR A 177 -5.07 -4.00 -24.89
CA TYR A 177 -4.59 -3.41 -23.63
C TYR A 177 -3.72 -4.36 -22.81
N GLN A 178 -3.68 -5.67 -23.15
CA GLN A 178 -2.88 -6.66 -22.43
C GLN A 178 -1.38 -6.33 -22.41
N ASP A 179 -0.85 -5.79 -23.51
CA ASP A 179 0.58 -5.41 -23.60
C ASP A 179 0.89 -4.12 -22.81
N MET A 180 -0.10 -3.29 -22.53
CA MET A 180 0.07 -2.05 -21.76
C MET A 180 0.11 -2.29 -20.26
N ILE A 181 -0.57 -3.32 -19.76
CA ILE A 181 -0.54 -3.71 -18.34
C ILE A 181 0.75 -4.46 -18.01
N VAL A 182 1.29 -5.22 -18.96
CA VAL A 182 2.49 -6.06 -18.75
C VAL A 182 3.77 -5.37 -19.23
N GLY A 183 3.72 -4.44 -20.17
CA GLY A 183 4.91 -3.93 -20.85
C GLY A 183 5.15 -2.42 -20.84
N GLY A 184 4.18 -1.58 -20.48
CA GLY A 184 4.28 -0.13 -20.75
C GLY A 184 4.40 0.80 -19.54
N LEU A 185 3.93 0.41 -18.40
CA LEU A 185 4.13 1.15 -17.16
C LEU A 185 5.03 0.30 -16.27
N GLY A 186 6.23 0.78 -15.97
CA GLY A 186 7.15 0.10 -15.08
C GLY A 186 6.42 -0.38 -13.83
N VAL A 187 6.77 -1.57 -13.35
CA VAL A 187 6.09 -2.28 -12.26
C VAL A 187 5.84 -1.38 -11.03
N GLY A 188 6.69 -0.39 -10.77
CA GLY A 188 6.53 0.61 -9.72
C GLY A 188 5.28 1.49 -9.85
N ALA A 189 4.84 1.79 -11.08
CA ALA A 189 3.63 2.59 -11.32
C ALA A 189 2.35 1.87 -10.89
N GLN A 190 2.35 0.54 -10.87
CA GLN A 190 1.18 -0.26 -10.53
C GLN A 190 0.98 -0.41 -9.01
N PHE A 191 2.04 -0.29 -8.21
CA PHE A 191 2.00 -0.50 -6.75
C PHE A 191 1.62 0.72 -5.91
N GLY A 192 1.12 1.79 -6.50
CA GLY A 192 0.67 2.93 -5.71
C GLY A 192 1.55 4.16 -5.83
N VAL A 193 2.69 4.07 -6.50
CA VAL A 193 3.54 5.24 -6.75
C VAL A 193 2.86 6.25 -7.69
N LEU A 194 1.87 5.83 -8.48
CA LEU A 194 1.21 6.72 -9.47
C LEU A 194 -0.33 6.73 -9.40
N LEU A 195 -1.00 5.79 -8.73
CA LEU A 195 -2.46 5.78 -8.64
C LEU A 195 -2.91 5.98 -7.18
N PRO A 196 -3.83 6.91 -6.92
CA PRO A 196 -4.30 7.17 -5.57
C PRO A 196 -5.03 5.96 -4.98
N PHE A 197 -4.84 5.73 -3.70
CA PHE A 197 -5.63 4.79 -2.93
C PHE A 197 -7.05 5.33 -2.70
N SER A 198 -8.01 4.45 -2.48
CA SER A 198 -9.35 4.87 -2.11
C SER A 198 -9.37 5.44 -0.69
N ARG A 199 -10.30 6.37 -0.38
CA ARG A 199 -10.50 6.88 0.98
C ARG A 199 -10.71 5.78 2.02
N LYS A 200 -11.25 4.65 1.61
CA LYS A 200 -11.45 3.48 2.47
C LYS A 200 -10.12 2.80 2.80
N HIS A 201 -9.24 2.64 1.81
CA HIS A 201 -7.90 2.11 2.00
C HIS A 201 -7.08 3.02 2.92
N GLU A 202 -7.16 4.34 2.70
CA GLU A 202 -6.46 5.32 3.53
C GLU A 202 -6.88 5.24 4.99
N SER A 203 -8.21 5.24 5.24
CA SER A 203 -8.71 5.16 6.62
C SER A 203 -8.37 3.85 7.31
N GLU A 204 -8.28 2.75 6.57
CA GLU A 204 -7.89 1.44 7.09
C GLU A 204 -6.40 1.40 7.40
N ALA A 205 -5.56 1.97 6.51
CA ALA A 205 -4.11 2.09 6.71
C ALA A 205 -3.76 3.04 7.87
N ASP A 206 -4.49 4.15 8.02
CA ASP A 206 -4.35 5.07 9.16
C ASP A 206 -4.64 4.38 10.50
N TYR A 207 -5.75 3.64 10.56
CA TYR A 207 -6.13 2.91 11.77
C TYR A 207 -5.07 1.89 12.18
N VAL A 208 -4.66 1.04 11.24
CA VAL A 208 -3.69 -0.02 11.53
C VAL A 208 -2.30 0.55 11.78
N GLY A 209 -1.88 1.56 11.00
CA GLY A 209 -0.59 2.25 11.18
C GLY A 209 -0.48 2.96 12.52
N GLN A 210 -1.56 3.64 12.96
CA GLN A 210 -1.61 4.27 14.29
C GLN A 210 -1.52 3.22 15.42
N MET A 211 -2.13 2.06 15.25
CA MET A 211 -2.00 0.95 16.22
C MET A 211 -0.57 0.39 16.26
N PHE A 212 0.07 0.18 15.11
CA PHE A 212 1.44 -0.33 15.07
C PHE A 212 2.45 0.65 15.68
N MET A 213 2.35 1.96 15.35
CA MET A 213 3.24 2.94 15.99
C MET A 213 3.05 2.98 17.51
N SER A 214 1.82 2.85 18.01
CA SER A 214 1.53 2.78 19.43
C SER A 214 2.15 1.55 20.08
N GLN A 215 1.95 0.37 19.49
CA GLN A 215 2.52 -0.89 19.96
C GLN A 215 4.05 -0.91 19.91
N ALA A 216 4.64 -0.13 19.00
CA ALA A 216 6.09 0.07 18.92
C ALA A 216 6.64 1.04 19.97
N GLY A 217 5.77 1.75 20.71
CA GLY A 217 6.17 2.71 21.76
C GLY A 217 6.30 4.15 21.27
N PHE A 218 5.82 4.48 20.07
CA PHE A 218 5.71 5.85 19.59
C PHE A 218 4.35 6.47 19.98
N TYR A 219 4.36 7.75 20.32
CA TYR A 219 3.19 8.47 20.79
C TYR A 219 2.14 8.65 19.68
N PRO A 220 0.92 8.08 19.79
CA PRO A 220 -0.02 7.98 18.65
C PRO A 220 -0.66 9.30 18.20
N ALA A 221 -0.62 10.36 19.03
CA ALA A 221 -1.11 11.67 18.62
C ALA A 221 -0.23 12.34 17.55
N GLU A 222 1.03 11.87 17.40
CA GLU A 222 1.93 12.35 16.35
C GLU A 222 1.39 12.06 14.93
N ALA A 223 0.61 11.00 14.74
CA ALA A 223 -0.07 10.73 13.48
C ALA A 223 -1.08 11.84 13.14
N ILE A 224 -1.80 12.35 14.15
CA ILE A 224 -2.75 13.46 13.97
C ILE A 224 -2.00 14.75 13.65
N THR A 225 -0.93 15.03 14.38
CA THR A 225 -0.07 16.22 14.17
C THR A 225 0.52 16.23 12.76
N LEU A 226 1.02 15.08 12.28
CA LEU A 226 1.53 14.92 10.92
C LEU A 226 0.49 15.33 9.87
N TRP A 227 -0.74 14.80 9.97
CA TRP A 227 -1.80 15.13 9.02
C TRP A 227 -2.24 16.59 9.09
N GLN A 228 -2.25 17.19 10.28
CA GLN A 228 -2.52 18.61 10.45
C GLN A 228 -1.45 19.48 9.77
N HIS A 229 -0.17 19.14 9.92
CA HIS A 229 0.92 19.83 9.25
C HIS A 229 0.80 19.72 7.72
N MET A 230 0.51 18.52 7.21
CA MET A 230 0.32 18.30 5.78
C MET A 230 -0.87 19.10 5.22
N ALA A 231 -1.97 19.15 5.94
CA ALA A 231 -3.15 19.92 5.53
C ALA A 231 -2.87 21.43 5.46
N GLN A 232 -2.06 21.97 6.38
CA GLN A 232 -1.67 23.39 6.41
C GLN A 232 -0.72 23.76 5.26
N GLN A 233 0.12 22.83 4.80
CA GLN A 233 1.07 23.05 3.72
C GLN A 233 0.45 22.89 2.32
N SER A 234 -0.81 22.48 2.20
CA SER A 234 -1.50 22.15 0.94
C SER A 234 -1.90 23.36 0.07
N GLY A 235 -1.38 24.56 0.34
CA GLY A 235 -1.68 25.79 -0.42
C GLY A 235 -1.05 25.88 -1.82
N GLU A 236 -0.06 25.05 -2.12
CA GLU A 236 0.57 24.91 -3.44
C GLU A 236 0.46 23.45 -3.87
N ALA A 237 0.61 23.13 -5.16
CA ALA A 237 0.32 21.82 -5.78
C ALA A 237 0.55 20.58 -4.88
N PRO A 238 -0.33 19.57 -4.87
CA PRO A 238 -0.24 18.45 -3.95
C PRO A 238 1.12 17.77 -4.07
N LYS A 239 1.82 17.66 -2.93
CA LYS A 239 3.09 16.94 -2.85
C LYS A 239 2.85 15.49 -3.30
N GLN A 240 3.85 14.84 -3.88
CA GLN A 240 3.71 13.51 -4.51
C GLN A 240 3.01 12.50 -3.59
N TRP A 241 3.36 12.45 -2.31
CA TRP A 241 2.72 11.56 -1.36
C TRP A 241 1.21 11.84 -1.16
N GLN A 242 0.81 13.12 -1.12
CA GLN A 242 -0.61 13.50 -1.04
C GLN A 242 -1.39 13.15 -2.32
N SER A 243 -0.73 13.05 -3.47
CA SER A 243 -1.40 12.65 -4.71
C SER A 243 -1.75 11.16 -4.73
N THR A 244 -0.95 10.33 -4.07
CA THR A 244 -1.20 8.89 -3.91
C THR A 244 -2.01 8.56 -2.66
N HIS A 245 -1.93 9.39 -1.62
CA HIS A 245 -2.63 9.28 -0.35
C HIS A 245 -3.49 10.53 -0.10
N PRO A 246 -4.67 10.64 -0.73
CA PRO A 246 -5.51 11.82 -0.60
C PRO A 246 -5.85 12.11 0.86
N SER A 247 -5.53 13.33 1.30
CA SER A 247 -5.94 13.82 2.61
C SER A 247 -7.36 14.34 2.53
N ASP A 248 -8.18 14.01 3.52
CA ASP A 248 -9.44 14.69 3.80
C ASP A 248 -9.59 14.91 5.32
N GLU A 249 -10.44 15.85 5.71
CA GLU A 249 -10.69 16.15 7.13
C GLU A 249 -11.17 14.90 7.88
N THR A 250 -11.82 13.96 7.18
CA THR A 250 -12.34 12.73 7.78
C THR A 250 -11.23 11.78 8.25
N ARG A 251 -10.01 11.85 7.70
CA ARG A 251 -8.87 11.06 8.16
C ARG A 251 -8.42 11.52 9.55
N ILE A 252 -8.29 12.84 9.75
CA ILE A 252 -7.94 13.41 11.05
C ILE A 252 -9.01 13.07 12.11
N GLU A 253 -10.30 13.20 11.77
CA GLU A 253 -11.40 12.83 12.66
C GLU A 253 -11.35 11.35 13.07
N LYS A 254 -11.05 10.45 12.13
CA LYS A 254 -10.93 9.00 12.41
C LYS A 254 -9.72 8.66 13.26
N LEU A 255 -8.57 9.30 13.02
CA LEU A 255 -7.39 9.14 13.86
C LEU A 255 -7.65 9.64 15.28
N GLN A 256 -8.38 10.76 15.44
CA GLN A 256 -8.79 11.25 16.75
C GLN A 256 -9.78 10.30 17.44
N ALA A 257 -10.74 9.75 16.71
CA ALA A 257 -11.68 8.78 17.24
C ALA A 257 -11.00 7.47 17.69
N ASN A 258 -9.93 7.05 17.01
CA ASN A 258 -9.14 5.88 17.37
C ASN A 258 -8.13 6.15 18.50
N LEU A 259 -7.82 7.41 18.79
CA LEU A 259 -6.77 7.79 19.74
C LEU A 259 -6.89 7.12 21.12
N PRO A 260 -8.08 6.96 21.74
CA PRO A 260 -8.17 6.28 23.03
C PRO A 260 -7.65 4.83 23.00
N ALA A 261 -7.97 4.07 21.94
CA ALA A 261 -7.46 2.70 21.78
C ALA A 261 -5.95 2.66 21.49
N ALA A 262 -5.48 3.60 20.66
CA ALA A 262 -4.06 3.74 20.33
C ALA A 262 -3.25 4.16 21.57
N MET A 263 -3.77 5.05 22.41
CA MET A 263 -3.14 5.44 23.70
C MET A 263 -3.02 4.27 24.66
N GLN A 264 -4.04 3.42 24.78
CA GLN A 264 -3.95 2.23 25.62
C GLN A 264 -2.85 1.29 25.10
N ALA A 265 -2.79 1.05 23.78
CA ALA A 265 -1.73 0.21 23.19
C ALA A 265 -0.33 0.82 23.40
N TYR A 266 -0.20 2.14 23.36
CA TYR A 266 1.03 2.87 23.67
C TYR A 266 1.45 2.68 25.14
N GLU A 267 0.52 2.87 26.08
CA GLU A 267 0.78 2.71 27.51
C GLU A 267 1.20 1.27 27.85
N ASP A 268 0.53 0.27 27.25
CA ASP A 268 0.89 -1.14 27.40
C ASP A 268 2.28 -1.43 26.83
N ALA A 269 2.63 -0.86 25.67
CA ALA A 269 3.95 -0.99 25.06
C ALA A 269 5.03 -0.35 25.94
N ARG A 270 4.79 0.84 26.50
CA ARG A 270 5.69 1.54 27.42
C ARG A 270 5.90 0.75 28.71
N ALA A 271 4.82 0.18 29.26
CA ALA A 271 4.89 -0.67 30.43
C ALA A 271 5.70 -1.98 30.19
N ALA A 272 5.67 -2.47 28.94
CA ALA A 272 6.50 -3.60 28.50
C ALA A 272 7.95 -3.22 28.17
N GLY A 273 8.35 -1.96 28.39
CA GLY A 273 9.71 -1.46 28.16
C GLY A 273 10.03 -1.06 26.74
N LYS A 274 9.04 -0.95 25.85
CA LYS A 274 9.24 -0.44 24.49
C LYS A 274 9.37 1.09 24.52
N ASP A 275 10.58 1.55 24.23
CA ASP A 275 10.93 2.98 24.17
C ASP A 275 11.97 3.20 23.07
N PRO A 276 11.55 3.23 21.80
CA PRO A 276 12.47 3.37 20.70
C PRO A 276 13.15 4.74 20.76
N THR A 277 14.46 4.74 21.00
CA THR A 277 15.34 5.92 21.03
C THR A 277 15.98 6.09 19.66
N CYS A 278 15.17 6.56 18.67
CA CYS A 278 15.66 6.85 17.34
C CYS A 278 16.06 8.33 17.28
N GLU A 279 17.35 8.58 17.15
CA GLU A 279 17.90 9.95 17.13
C GLU A 279 17.73 10.57 15.73
N PRO A 280 17.07 11.74 15.61
CA PRO A 280 17.01 12.46 14.35
C PRO A 280 18.42 12.82 13.86
N PRO A 281 18.62 12.92 12.54
CA PRO A 281 19.88 13.44 12.01
C PRO A 281 20.13 14.86 12.54
N PRO A 282 21.41 15.30 12.65
CA PRO A 282 21.74 16.64 13.13
C PRO A 282 21.01 17.76 12.39
N ASP A 283 20.72 18.89 13.05
CA ASP A 283 20.00 20.04 12.47
C ASP A 283 20.69 20.64 11.25
N GLU A 284 21.98 20.36 11.04
CA GLU A 284 22.75 20.76 9.85
C GLU A 284 22.47 19.86 8.63
N TRP A 285 21.65 18.79 8.79
CA TRP A 285 21.22 18.00 7.66
C TRP A 285 20.28 18.85 6.80
N ILE A 286 20.81 19.39 5.73
CA ILE A 286 20.05 20.08 4.68
C ILE A 286 19.76 19.04 3.62
N ALA A 287 18.47 18.88 3.27
CA ALA A 287 18.10 18.05 2.11
C ALA A 287 18.96 18.49 0.91
N PRO A 288 19.51 17.56 0.08
CA PRO A 288 20.38 17.92 -1.02
C PRO A 288 19.72 19.01 -1.86
N GLU A 289 20.42 20.13 -2.08
CA GLU A 289 19.92 21.23 -2.91
C GLU A 289 19.39 20.66 -4.22
N ALA A 290 18.21 21.10 -4.62
CA ALA A 290 17.66 20.76 -5.92
C ALA A 290 18.70 21.15 -6.98
N LEU A 291 19.29 20.16 -7.62
CA LEU A 291 20.19 20.40 -8.75
C LEU A 291 19.39 21.14 -9.84
N PRO A 292 19.95 22.21 -10.42
CA PRO A 292 19.29 23.04 -11.41
C PRO A 292 18.90 22.27 -12.69
#